data_6ad7e2e0eea82d3337b09612cad4ffb3
#
_entry.id   6ad7e2e0eea82d3337b09612cad4ffb3
#
_cell.length_a   1.000
_cell.length_b   1.000
_cell.length_c   1.000
_cell.angle_alpha   90.00
_cell.angle_beta   90.00
_cell.angle_gamma   90.00
#
_symmetry.space_group_name_H-M   'P 1'
#
loop_
_entity.id
_entity.type
_entity.pdbx_description
1 polymer ?
#
loop_
_entity_poly.entity_id
_entity_poly.type
_entity_poly.pdbx_seq_one_letter_code
_entity_poly.pdbx_strand_id
1 'polypeptide(L)'
;MATEDQTEGDIASLAEKAARELLEVMPTLKPANPIERGMEISEALRAENSSAARLMAVFRDDSSFGNLHGGWIQQHGGFGMAAQGHAVPVLLINSVIDGHSTKSLIEEARAFAGSQTSITESYTPLAGATVAEAVSLDDNIDLVPWADVPDGNQKTVFGPGGAYDGLALLTSILRPMQAFANSAVRIRSADCQVLFSSSKDAEAAREASNRENNNRTVQIQDVVRCITVLSERPVAVLGNWAQFDKKIANDISGRGYSYNGALFENAVRAASSKPMALEGELIARLFHRFEEFKPSEKNVVRVSLDRLGQALRRQDIVDKAIDLGIALEVLLLHGIGKNDRGELRFRSSIRGATFLGGDRPERLKTLKLLKDAYDLRSKAVHSGVLKEEKKGPPPKQILEDATNICARIAQKLIHRGSFPDWDGEYVIGGQ
;
A
#
# COMPACT_ATOMS: atom_id res chain seq x y z
N MET A 1 44.79 11.82 -20.19
CA MET A 1 43.39 11.83 -19.72
C MET A 1 42.52 12.01 -20.97
N ALA A 2 41.71 11.03 -21.31
CA ALA A 2 40.70 11.17 -22.40
C ALA A 2 39.70 12.26 -21.97
N THR A 3 39.17 13.01 -22.91
CA THR A 3 38.10 13.98 -22.63
C THR A 3 36.82 13.21 -22.40
N GLU A 4 35.86 13.77 -21.63
CA GLU A 4 34.56 13.14 -21.35
C GLU A 4 33.83 12.69 -22.63
N ASP A 5 33.90 13.48 -23.69
CA ASP A 5 33.37 13.17 -25.02
C ASP A 5 34.01 11.92 -25.66
N GLN A 6 35.32 11.71 -25.46
CA GLN A 6 36.00 10.53 -25.99
C GLN A 6 35.55 9.25 -25.27
N THR A 7 35.44 9.32 -23.94
CA THR A 7 35.00 8.17 -23.11
C THR A 7 33.53 7.81 -23.40
N GLU A 8 32.67 8.79 -23.64
CA GLU A 8 31.27 8.56 -24.01
C GLU A 8 31.16 7.88 -25.35
N GLY A 9 31.93 8.34 -26.37
CA GLY A 9 32.01 7.69 -27.68
C GLY A 9 32.49 6.25 -27.62
N ASP A 10 33.45 5.97 -26.75
CA ASP A 10 33.98 4.62 -26.54
C ASP A 10 32.96 3.68 -25.89
N ILE A 11 32.23 4.15 -24.86
CA ILE A 11 31.17 3.38 -24.19
C ILE A 11 30.03 3.05 -25.15
N ALA A 12 29.53 4.03 -25.90
CA ALA A 12 28.47 3.85 -26.88
C ALA A 12 28.89 2.86 -27.98
N SER A 13 30.08 3.01 -28.53
CA SER A 13 30.65 2.13 -29.57
C SER A 13 30.81 0.68 -29.07
N LEU A 14 31.27 0.51 -27.83
CA LEU A 14 31.42 -0.82 -27.22
C LEU A 14 30.06 -1.46 -26.96
N ALA A 15 29.04 -0.70 -26.55
CA ALA A 15 27.67 -1.21 -26.36
C ALA A 15 27.05 -1.69 -27.69
N GLU A 16 27.24 -0.92 -28.79
CA GLU A 16 26.81 -1.30 -30.12
C GLU A 16 27.51 -2.55 -30.62
N LYS A 17 28.82 -2.65 -30.39
CA LYS A 17 29.59 -3.83 -30.82
C LYS A 17 29.19 -5.06 -30.02
N ALA A 18 29.02 -4.92 -28.71
CA ALA A 18 28.56 -6.01 -27.84
C ALA A 18 27.15 -6.50 -28.22
N ALA A 19 26.23 -5.58 -28.52
CA ALA A 19 24.89 -5.94 -28.99
C ALA A 19 24.90 -6.71 -30.30
N ARG A 20 25.77 -6.31 -31.27
CA ARG A 20 25.93 -7.05 -32.54
C ARG A 20 26.51 -8.44 -32.35
N GLU A 21 27.58 -8.56 -31.56
CA GLU A 21 28.20 -9.86 -31.25
C GLU A 21 27.19 -10.81 -30.61
N LEU A 22 26.36 -10.32 -29.68
CA LEU A 22 25.33 -11.11 -29.02
C LEU A 22 24.22 -11.54 -29.98
N LEU A 23 23.73 -10.65 -30.84
CA LEU A 23 22.68 -10.95 -31.81
C LEU A 23 23.16 -11.93 -32.89
N GLU A 24 24.46 -11.95 -33.24
CA GLU A 24 25.05 -12.94 -34.16
C GLU A 24 25.03 -14.35 -33.55
N VAL A 25 25.31 -14.48 -32.24
CA VAL A 25 25.33 -15.75 -31.52
C VAL A 25 23.94 -16.19 -31.09
N MET A 26 23.11 -15.25 -30.69
CA MET A 26 21.76 -15.45 -30.13
C MET A 26 20.71 -14.56 -30.82
N PRO A 27 20.30 -14.86 -32.07
CA PRO A 27 19.30 -14.04 -32.78
C PRO A 27 17.95 -13.96 -32.05
N THR A 28 17.65 -14.93 -31.19
CA THR A 28 16.42 -15.00 -30.38
C THR A 28 16.35 -13.96 -29.28
N LEU A 29 17.45 -13.26 -28.95
CA LEU A 29 17.44 -12.18 -27.96
C LEU A 29 16.56 -11.00 -28.37
N LYS A 30 16.42 -10.71 -29.66
CA LYS A 30 15.64 -9.56 -30.13
C LYS A 30 14.15 -9.66 -29.77
N PRO A 31 13.47 -10.79 -29.95
CA PRO A 31 12.09 -10.99 -29.53
C PRO A 31 11.93 -11.33 -28.03
N ALA A 32 13.02 -11.67 -27.32
CA ALA A 32 12.95 -12.03 -25.91
C ALA A 32 12.54 -10.84 -25.03
N ASN A 33 11.91 -11.12 -23.91
CA ASN A 33 11.58 -10.07 -22.95
C ASN A 33 12.85 -9.49 -22.29
N PRO A 34 12.81 -8.25 -21.76
CA PRO A 34 14.00 -7.59 -21.21
C PRO A 34 14.66 -8.33 -20.03
N ILE A 35 13.90 -9.14 -19.29
CA ILE A 35 14.44 -9.90 -18.13
C ILE A 35 15.28 -11.08 -18.64
N GLU A 36 14.75 -11.85 -19.58
CA GLU A 36 15.49 -12.98 -20.19
C GLU A 36 16.76 -12.47 -20.88
N ARG A 37 16.66 -11.40 -21.67
CA ARG A 37 17.82 -10.74 -22.28
C ARG A 37 18.85 -10.29 -21.23
N GLY A 38 18.40 -9.74 -20.12
CA GLY A 38 19.29 -9.28 -19.04
C GLY A 38 20.15 -10.39 -18.45
N MET A 39 19.63 -11.61 -18.34
CA MET A 39 20.41 -12.76 -17.87
C MET A 39 21.50 -13.15 -18.86
N GLU A 40 21.18 -13.30 -20.13
CA GLU A 40 22.11 -13.65 -21.20
C GLU A 40 23.21 -12.58 -21.39
N ILE A 41 22.83 -11.30 -21.37
CA ILE A 41 23.79 -10.19 -21.44
C ILE A 41 24.71 -10.20 -20.21
N SER A 42 24.18 -10.47 -19.01
CA SER A 42 24.98 -10.53 -17.78
C SER A 42 26.02 -11.69 -17.84
N GLU A 43 25.68 -12.78 -18.48
CA GLU A 43 26.63 -13.88 -18.73
C GLU A 43 27.72 -13.47 -19.74
N ALA A 44 27.34 -12.81 -20.83
CA ALA A 44 28.28 -12.30 -21.83
C ALA A 44 29.26 -11.24 -21.26
N LEU A 45 28.82 -10.42 -20.30
CA LEU A 45 29.70 -9.47 -19.60
C LEU A 45 30.83 -10.16 -18.80
N ARG A 46 30.69 -11.43 -18.48
CA ARG A 46 31.71 -12.24 -17.78
C ARG A 46 32.63 -13.00 -18.73
N ALA A 47 32.25 -13.11 -20.01
CA ALA A 47 33.03 -13.84 -20.99
C ALA A 47 34.32 -13.07 -21.36
N GLU A 48 35.48 -13.69 -21.15
CA GLU A 48 36.77 -13.09 -21.48
C GLU A 48 36.87 -12.72 -22.98
N ASN A 49 37.48 -11.55 -23.25
CA ASN A 49 37.72 -11.02 -24.59
C ASN A 49 36.48 -10.62 -25.44
N SER A 50 35.28 -10.61 -24.89
CA SER A 50 34.09 -10.07 -25.55
C SER A 50 34.04 -8.54 -25.55
N SER A 51 33.32 -7.93 -26.49
CA SER A 51 33.05 -6.49 -26.45
C SER A 51 32.23 -6.10 -25.22
N ALA A 52 31.36 -7.00 -24.74
CA ALA A 52 30.63 -6.84 -23.49
C ALA A 52 31.56 -6.76 -22.27
N ALA A 53 32.55 -7.64 -22.18
CA ALA A 53 33.53 -7.58 -21.08
C ALA A 53 34.39 -6.31 -21.11
N ARG A 54 34.72 -5.83 -22.31
CA ARG A 54 35.43 -4.54 -22.48
C ARG A 54 34.58 -3.36 -22.06
N LEU A 55 33.29 -3.35 -22.42
CA LEU A 55 32.35 -2.35 -21.97
C LEU A 55 32.27 -2.30 -20.43
N MET A 56 32.20 -3.48 -19.79
CA MET A 56 32.20 -3.59 -18.33
C MET A 56 33.49 -3.03 -17.71
N ALA A 57 34.65 -3.29 -18.32
CA ALA A 57 35.92 -2.77 -17.83
C ALA A 57 36.00 -1.24 -17.95
N VAL A 58 35.62 -0.68 -19.10
CA VAL A 58 35.61 0.79 -19.31
C VAL A 58 34.63 1.44 -18.33
N PHE A 59 33.44 0.88 -18.15
CA PHE A 59 32.46 1.41 -17.19
C PHE A 59 32.98 1.39 -15.75
N ARG A 60 33.65 0.31 -15.34
CA ARG A 60 34.24 0.19 -14.01
C ARG A 60 35.36 1.19 -13.76
N ASP A 61 36.18 1.40 -14.78
CA ASP A 61 37.42 2.22 -14.66
C ASP A 61 37.16 3.73 -14.87
N ASP A 62 35.95 4.09 -15.37
CA ASP A 62 35.50 5.48 -15.52
C ASP A 62 34.94 6.03 -14.19
N SER A 63 35.70 6.92 -13.56
CA SER A 63 35.35 7.52 -12.27
C SER A 63 34.07 8.37 -12.30
N SER A 64 33.57 8.77 -13.48
CA SER A 64 32.33 9.54 -13.61
C SER A 64 31.09 8.73 -13.23
N PHE A 65 31.18 7.39 -13.21
CA PHE A 65 30.11 6.51 -12.73
C PHE A 65 30.18 6.19 -11.23
N GLY A 66 31.26 6.55 -10.55
CA GLY A 66 31.38 6.52 -9.09
C GLY A 66 30.87 5.23 -8.44
N ASN A 67 29.96 5.38 -7.50
CA ASN A 67 29.42 4.25 -6.72
C ASN A 67 28.43 3.35 -7.47
N LEU A 68 28.12 3.60 -8.75
CA LEU A 68 27.29 2.70 -9.55
C LEU A 68 27.94 1.34 -9.73
N HIS A 69 29.26 1.27 -9.62
CA HIS A 69 30.01 0.01 -9.66
C HIS A 69 30.51 -0.36 -8.26
N GLY A 70 29.80 -1.23 -7.57
CA GLY A 70 30.21 -1.76 -6.26
C GLY A 70 29.77 -0.95 -5.04
N GLY A 71 28.99 0.11 -5.23
CA GLY A 71 28.33 0.83 -4.12
C GLY A 71 27.10 0.10 -3.60
N TRP A 72 26.37 0.77 -2.73
CA TRP A 72 25.13 0.29 -2.15
C TRP A 72 23.99 1.24 -2.48
N ILE A 73 22.85 0.69 -2.90
CA ILE A 73 21.64 1.45 -3.12
C ILE A 73 20.63 1.11 -2.02
N GLN A 74 20.05 2.14 -1.41
CA GLN A 74 19.10 2.03 -0.31
C GLN A 74 17.80 2.71 -0.70
N GLN A 75 16.72 1.95 -0.75
CA GLN A 75 15.39 2.52 -0.85
C GLN A 75 14.99 3.14 0.49
N HIS A 76 14.49 4.35 0.47
CA HIS A 76 14.00 5.02 1.67
C HIS A 76 12.84 4.21 2.28
N GLY A 77 13.05 3.72 3.50
CA GLY A 77 12.10 2.83 4.18
C GLY A 77 12.03 1.40 3.66
N GLY A 78 12.98 0.99 2.79
CA GLY A 78 13.06 -0.33 2.19
C GLY A 78 14.37 -1.07 2.49
N PHE A 79 14.64 -2.08 1.67
CA PHE A 79 15.87 -2.85 1.75
C PHE A 79 17.01 -2.13 1.02
N GLY A 80 18.21 -2.19 1.61
CA GLY A 80 19.43 -1.85 0.92
C GLY A 80 20.04 -3.08 0.25
N MET A 81 20.67 -2.89 -0.90
CA MET A 81 21.37 -3.93 -1.63
C MET A 81 22.60 -3.37 -2.33
N ALA A 82 23.54 -4.25 -2.65
CA ALA A 82 24.66 -3.87 -3.46
C ALA A 82 24.17 -3.36 -4.82
N ALA A 83 24.69 -2.21 -5.26
CA ALA A 83 24.46 -1.73 -6.62
C ALA A 83 25.00 -2.77 -7.60
N GLN A 84 24.16 -3.22 -8.53
CA GLN A 84 24.57 -4.21 -9.51
C GLN A 84 25.45 -3.55 -10.55
N GLY A 85 26.77 -3.64 -10.37
CA GLY A 85 27.76 -2.97 -11.22
C GLY A 85 27.66 -3.30 -12.73
N HIS A 86 27.00 -4.41 -13.07
CA HIS A 86 26.71 -4.78 -14.46
C HIS A 86 25.38 -4.21 -15.00
N ALA A 87 24.55 -3.61 -14.14
CA ALA A 87 23.21 -3.16 -14.56
C ALA A 87 23.26 -2.09 -15.66
N VAL A 88 24.14 -1.09 -15.53
CA VAL A 88 24.25 -0.05 -16.57
C VAL A 88 24.76 -0.61 -17.90
N PRO A 89 25.84 -1.41 -17.96
CA PRO A 89 26.23 -2.11 -19.19
C PRO A 89 25.11 -2.96 -19.82
N VAL A 90 24.36 -3.70 -19.01
CA VAL A 90 23.18 -4.47 -19.48
C VAL A 90 22.13 -3.56 -20.11
N LEU A 91 21.82 -2.43 -19.48
CA LEU A 91 20.85 -1.46 -19.98
C LEU A 91 21.31 -0.84 -21.31
N LEU A 92 22.60 -0.50 -21.44
CA LEU A 92 23.15 0.06 -22.67
C LEU A 92 23.03 -0.95 -23.83
N ILE A 93 23.41 -2.20 -23.61
CA ILE A 93 23.29 -3.27 -24.63
C ILE A 93 21.82 -3.49 -24.99
N ASN A 94 20.91 -3.57 -24.02
CA ASN A 94 19.48 -3.69 -24.27
C ASN A 94 18.92 -2.52 -25.10
N SER A 95 19.33 -1.29 -24.77
CA SER A 95 18.93 -0.09 -25.51
C SER A 95 19.31 -0.18 -26.97
N VAL A 96 20.54 -0.64 -27.27
CA VAL A 96 20.99 -0.86 -28.66
C VAL A 96 20.16 -1.96 -29.35
N ILE A 97 19.91 -3.09 -28.68
CA ILE A 97 19.10 -4.20 -29.26
C ILE A 97 17.71 -3.70 -29.64
N ASP A 98 17.14 -2.82 -28.81
CA ASP A 98 15.81 -2.20 -29.04
C ASP A 98 15.85 -1.05 -30.06
N GLY A 99 17.02 -0.67 -30.57
CA GLY A 99 17.20 0.38 -31.57
C GLY A 99 17.17 1.80 -30.99
N HIS A 100 17.44 1.94 -29.69
CA HIS A 100 17.49 3.23 -29.01
C HIS A 100 18.92 3.78 -28.87
N SER A 101 19.05 5.09 -28.76
CA SER A 101 20.34 5.73 -28.48
C SER A 101 20.79 5.47 -27.04
N THR A 102 22.08 5.18 -26.89
CA THR A 102 22.72 4.99 -25.57
C THR A 102 23.11 6.30 -24.90
N LYS A 103 23.14 7.41 -25.65
CA LYS A 103 23.68 8.70 -25.17
C LYS A 103 22.92 9.21 -23.93
N SER A 104 21.60 9.32 -24.01
CA SER A 104 20.80 9.78 -22.89
C SER A 104 20.92 8.89 -21.64
N LEU A 105 21.09 7.58 -21.84
CA LEU A 105 21.25 6.64 -20.73
C LEU A 105 22.62 6.81 -20.03
N ILE A 106 23.68 7.10 -20.80
CA ILE A 106 25.01 7.39 -20.25
C ILE A 106 24.97 8.69 -19.46
N GLU A 107 24.35 9.75 -20.02
CA GLU A 107 24.17 11.04 -19.34
C GLU A 107 23.36 10.89 -18.03
N GLU A 108 22.25 10.17 -18.06
CA GLU A 108 21.44 9.86 -16.87
C GLU A 108 22.23 9.09 -15.80
N ALA A 109 23.02 8.09 -16.21
CA ALA A 109 23.84 7.30 -15.29
C ALA A 109 24.91 8.18 -14.60
N ARG A 110 25.61 9.05 -15.34
CA ARG A 110 26.57 9.98 -14.78
C ARG A 110 25.93 11.01 -13.86
N ALA A 111 24.81 11.60 -14.27
CA ALA A 111 24.06 12.54 -13.44
C ALA A 111 23.60 11.91 -12.13
N PHE A 112 23.14 10.66 -12.17
CA PHE A 112 22.76 9.94 -10.96
C PHE A 112 23.97 9.58 -10.09
N ALA A 113 25.07 9.15 -10.69
CA ALA A 113 26.34 8.89 -9.97
C ALA A 113 26.85 10.14 -9.23
N GLY A 114 26.71 11.30 -9.85
CA GLY A 114 27.12 12.59 -9.27
C GLY A 114 26.19 13.08 -8.16
N SER A 115 24.86 13.00 -8.38
CA SER A 115 23.87 13.46 -7.39
C SER A 115 23.70 12.47 -6.24
N GLN A 116 23.76 11.18 -6.50
CA GLN A 116 23.51 10.06 -5.57
C GLN A 116 22.14 10.11 -4.88
N THR A 117 21.24 11.00 -5.31
CA THR A 117 19.93 11.23 -4.69
C THR A 117 18.79 10.82 -5.61
N SER A 118 17.67 10.46 -5.02
CA SER A 118 16.42 10.15 -5.71
C SER A 118 15.22 10.26 -4.75
N ILE A 119 14.07 10.57 -5.30
CA ILE A 119 12.79 10.42 -4.59
C ILE A 119 12.43 8.93 -4.61
N THR A 120 12.04 8.40 -3.45
CA THR A 120 11.46 7.05 -3.38
C THR A 120 9.96 7.16 -3.34
N GLU A 121 9.28 6.50 -4.26
CA GLU A 121 7.83 6.34 -4.28
C GLU A 121 7.46 4.93 -3.79
N SER A 122 6.64 4.87 -2.74
CA SER A 122 6.11 3.62 -2.20
C SER A 122 4.66 3.47 -2.62
N TYR A 123 4.30 2.32 -3.15
CA TYR A 123 2.95 1.99 -3.58
C TYR A 123 2.37 0.85 -2.74
N THR A 124 1.17 1.06 -2.23
CA THR A 124 0.39 0.05 -1.51
C THR A 124 -0.90 -0.21 -2.27
N PRO A 125 -0.97 -1.29 -3.06
CA PRO A 125 -2.14 -1.62 -3.86
C PRO A 125 -3.32 -2.01 -2.98
N LEU A 126 -4.50 -1.51 -3.33
CA LEU A 126 -5.75 -1.71 -2.63
C LEU A 126 -6.77 -2.40 -3.54
N ALA A 127 -7.45 -3.42 -3.00
CA ALA A 127 -8.65 -4.01 -3.59
C ALA A 127 -9.91 -3.55 -2.87
N GLY A 128 -11.02 -3.40 -3.60
CA GLY A 128 -12.34 -3.07 -3.05
C GLY A 128 -12.72 -1.60 -3.12
N ALA A 129 -11.80 -0.69 -3.41
CA ALA A 129 -12.08 0.74 -3.58
C ALA A 129 -11.29 1.33 -4.74
N THR A 130 -11.86 2.33 -5.41
CA THR A 130 -11.22 3.06 -6.50
C THR A 130 -11.55 4.54 -6.45
N VAL A 131 -10.69 5.37 -7.05
CA VAL A 131 -10.91 6.79 -7.31
C VAL A 131 -10.83 7.06 -8.81
N ALA A 132 -11.49 8.12 -9.28
CA ALA A 132 -11.48 8.47 -10.69
C ALA A 132 -10.19 9.16 -11.12
N GLU A 133 -9.58 9.91 -10.20
CA GLU A 133 -8.34 10.67 -10.39
C GLU A 133 -7.49 10.62 -9.12
N ALA A 134 -6.24 11.04 -9.20
CA ALA A 134 -5.35 11.09 -8.05
C ALA A 134 -5.86 12.12 -7.02
N VAL A 135 -5.93 11.70 -5.77
CA VAL A 135 -6.42 12.49 -4.64
C VAL A 135 -5.26 12.71 -3.66
N SER A 136 -4.87 13.97 -3.47
CA SER A 136 -3.88 14.30 -2.44
C SER A 136 -4.54 14.23 -1.06
N LEU A 137 -3.94 13.43 -0.19
CA LEU A 137 -4.40 13.24 1.20
C LEU A 137 -3.54 14.04 2.18
N ASP A 138 -2.26 14.23 1.85
CA ASP A 138 -1.26 15.01 2.58
C ASP A 138 -0.17 15.43 1.59
N ASP A 139 0.81 16.24 2.00
CA ASP A 139 1.89 16.75 1.14
C ASP A 139 2.62 15.65 0.35
N ASN A 140 2.69 14.45 0.89
CA ASN A 140 3.39 13.29 0.31
C ASN A 140 2.57 12.01 0.24
N ILE A 141 1.28 12.05 0.53
CA ILE A 141 0.38 10.89 0.48
C ILE A 141 -0.72 11.14 -0.53
N ASP A 142 -0.79 10.28 -1.53
CA ASP A 142 -1.86 10.31 -2.51
C ASP A 142 -2.62 8.97 -2.54
N LEU A 143 -3.90 9.03 -2.83
CA LEU A 143 -4.67 7.88 -3.29
C LEU A 143 -4.81 7.98 -4.80
N VAL A 144 -4.26 7.02 -5.53
CA VAL A 144 -4.20 7.06 -7.00
C VAL A 144 -5.01 5.94 -7.64
N PRO A 145 -5.67 6.18 -8.79
CA PRO A 145 -6.26 5.10 -9.59
C PRO A 145 -5.21 4.07 -9.97
N TRP A 146 -5.60 2.80 -10.11
CA TRP A 146 -4.65 1.77 -10.52
C TRP A 146 -4.06 2.03 -11.92
N ALA A 147 -4.80 2.70 -12.79
CA ALA A 147 -4.32 3.09 -14.12
C ALA A 147 -3.09 4.00 -14.06
N ASP A 148 -3.06 4.92 -13.08
CA ASP A 148 -2.01 5.94 -12.93
C ASP A 148 -0.76 5.41 -12.21
N VAL A 149 -0.80 4.20 -11.68
CA VAL A 149 0.38 3.54 -11.13
C VAL A 149 1.36 3.24 -12.27
N PRO A 150 2.66 3.56 -12.15
CA PRO A 150 3.65 3.34 -13.20
C PRO A 150 3.71 1.89 -13.68
N ASP A 151 3.87 1.70 -14.98
CA ASP A 151 3.99 0.37 -15.57
C ASP A 151 5.28 -0.32 -15.11
N GLY A 152 5.18 -1.62 -14.90
CA GLY A 152 6.31 -2.44 -14.47
C GLY A 152 5.85 -3.81 -13.97
N ASN A 153 6.82 -4.66 -13.64
CA ASN A 153 6.54 -6.01 -13.17
C ASN A 153 5.66 -6.01 -11.91
N GLN A 154 5.86 -5.03 -11.01
CA GLN A 154 5.08 -4.91 -9.78
C GLN A 154 3.62 -4.60 -10.07
N LYS A 155 3.33 -3.66 -10.99
CA LYS A 155 1.96 -3.38 -11.44
C LYS A 155 1.31 -4.60 -12.07
N THR A 156 2.07 -5.33 -12.91
CA THR A 156 1.59 -6.57 -13.52
C THR A 156 1.24 -7.62 -12.46
N VAL A 157 2.06 -7.76 -11.42
CA VAL A 157 1.83 -8.73 -10.32
C VAL A 157 0.51 -8.50 -9.61
N PHE A 158 0.15 -7.23 -9.30
CA PHE A 158 -1.04 -6.88 -8.55
C PHE A 158 -2.24 -6.50 -9.44
N GLY A 159 -2.04 -6.42 -10.75
CA GLY A 159 -3.07 -6.09 -11.74
C GLY A 159 -3.87 -7.30 -12.23
N PRO A 160 -4.87 -7.06 -13.11
CA PRO A 160 -5.60 -8.13 -13.80
C PRO A 160 -4.65 -9.01 -14.60
N GLY A 161 -4.77 -10.34 -14.48
CA GLY A 161 -3.90 -11.31 -15.17
C GLY A 161 -2.49 -11.44 -14.59
N GLY A 162 -2.22 -10.87 -13.44
CA GLY A 162 -0.91 -10.90 -12.81
C GLY A 162 -0.57 -12.19 -12.08
N ALA A 163 0.66 -12.28 -11.55
CA ALA A 163 1.21 -13.49 -10.90
C ALA A 163 0.48 -13.93 -9.61
N TYR A 164 -0.48 -13.16 -9.10
CA TYR A 164 -1.49 -13.70 -8.19
C TYR A 164 -2.23 -14.90 -8.79
N ASP A 165 -2.30 -14.99 -10.13
CA ASP A 165 -2.75 -16.18 -10.84
C ASP A 165 -1.82 -17.38 -10.65
N GLY A 166 -0.51 -17.18 -10.47
CA GLY A 166 0.48 -18.24 -10.23
C GLY A 166 0.41 -18.85 -8.83
N LEU A 167 0.10 -18.05 -7.79
CA LEU A 167 -0.20 -18.55 -6.45
C LEU A 167 -1.58 -19.24 -6.41
N ALA A 168 -2.50 -18.82 -7.26
CA ALA A 168 -3.78 -19.48 -7.48
C ALA A 168 -3.61 -20.90 -8.05
N LEU A 169 -2.53 -21.18 -8.80
CA LEU A 169 -2.19 -22.53 -9.27
C LEU A 169 -1.80 -23.48 -8.12
N LEU A 170 -1.17 -22.97 -7.05
CA LEU A 170 -0.88 -23.76 -5.83
C LEU A 170 -2.12 -23.91 -4.93
N THR A 171 -3.12 -23.03 -5.09
CA THR A 171 -4.40 -23.06 -4.36
C THR A 171 -5.58 -23.46 -5.27
N SER A 172 -5.32 -24.05 -6.42
CA SER A 172 -6.34 -24.48 -7.41
C SER A 172 -7.39 -25.47 -6.87
N ILE A 173 -7.26 -25.90 -5.63
CA ILE A 173 -8.28 -26.62 -4.86
C ILE A 173 -9.36 -25.67 -4.33
N LEU A 174 -9.08 -24.37 -4.22
CA LEU A 174 -9.98 -23.33 -3.71
C LEU A 174 -10.18 -22.28 -4.79
N ARG A 175 -11.13 -22.45 -5.69
CA ARG A 175 -11.64 -21.54 -6.75
C ARG A 175 -10.79 -20.30 -7.04
N PRO A 176 -10.40 -20.02 -8.29
CA PRO A 176 -9.64 -18.84 -8.66
C PRO A 176 -10.45 -17.57 -8.37
N MET A 177 -10.22 -16.95 -7.24
CA MET A 177 -10.78 -15.64 -6.93
C MET A 177 -9.66 -14.63 -7.20
N GLN A 178 -9.75 -13.98 -8.35
CA GLN A 178 -8.82 -12.96 -8.80
C GLN A 178 -9.00 -11.69 -7.95
N ALA A 179 -8.14 -11.49 -6.98
CA ALA A 179 -8.04 -10.22 -6.28
C ALA A 179 -6.99 -9.36 -6.98
N PHE A 180 -7.42 -8.30 -7.62
CA PHE A 180 -6.52 -7.34 -8.24
C PHE A 180 -6.74 -5.94 -7.68
N ALA A 181 -5.71 -5.11 -7.78
CA ALA A 181 -5.75 -3.74 -7.30
C ALA A 181 -6.69 -2.87 -8.15
N ASN A 182 -7.44 -2.02 -7.45
CA ASN A 182 -8.33 -1.03 -8.05
C ASN A 182 -7.81 0.40 -7.88
N SER A 183 -6.96 0.62 -6.88
CA SER A 183 -6.25 1.85 -6.56
C SER A 183 -4.97 1.53 -5.79
N ALA A 184 -4.17 2.55 -5.50
CA ALA A 184 -3.02 2.42 -4.61
C ALA A 184 -2.85 3.66 -3.73
N VAL A 185 -2.38 3.47 -2.50
CA VAL A 185 -1.81 4.57 -1.72
C VAL A 185 -0.37 4.75 -2.17
N ARG A 186 -0.05 5.95 -2.66
CA ARG A 186 1.30 6.36 -3.02
C ARG A 186 1.85 7.26 -1.94
N ILE A 187 3.06 6.97 -1.47
CA ILE A 187 3.81 7.85 -0.56
C ILE A 187 5.14 8.20 -1.20
N ARG A 188 5.45 9.50 -1.28
CA ARG A 188 6.72 10.03 -1.81
C ARG A 188 7.64 10.44 -0.68
N SER A 189 8.93 10.09 -0.77
CA SER A 189 9.95 10.66 0.11
C SER A 189 10.36 12.06 -0.36
N ALA A 190 11.08 12.78 0.49
CA ALA A 190 11.92 13.88 0.00
C ALA A 190 13.02 13.33 -0.93
N ASP A 191 13.61 14.19 -1.76
CA ASP A 191 14.83 13.86 -2.49
C ASP A 191 15.97 13.66 -1.47
N CYS A 192 16.51 12.47 -1.42
CA CYS A 192 17.51 12.08 -0.41
C CYS A 192 18.58 11.17 -1.01
N GLN A 193 19.71 11.07 -0.33
CA GLN A 193 20.76 10.16 -0.76
C GLN A 193 20.29 8.72 -0.72
N VAL A 194 20.45 8.02 -1.84
CA VAL A 194 20.09 6.62 -2.02
C VAL A 194 21.23 5.73 -2.47
N LEU A 195 22.30 6.32 -3.02
CA LEU A 195 23.52 5.63 -3.45
C LEU A 195 24.68 5.93 -2.50
N PHE A 196 25.31 4.90 -1.97
CA PHE A 196 26.34 4.95 -0.93
C PHE A 196 27.58 4.21 -1.37
N SER A 197 28.74 4.61 -0.83
CA SER A 197 30.03 3.96 -1.10
C SER A 197 30.16 2.61 -0.38
N SER A 198 29.46 2.40 0.71
CA SER A 198 29.56 1.18 1.52
C SER A 198 28.23 0.72 2.09
N SER A 199 28.15 -0.57 2.44
CA SER A 199 27.00 -1.14 3.17
C SER A 199 26.78 -0.47 4.53
N LYS A 200 27.86 -0.05 5.19
CA LYS A 200 27.80 0.59 6.51
C LYS A 200 27.11 1.95 6.45
N ASP A 201 27.44 2.76 5.44
CA ASP A 201 26.82 4.08 5.25
C ASP A 201 25.35 3.92 4.86
N ALA A 202 25.03 2.94 3.98
CA ALA A 202 23.66 2.60 3.62
C ALA A 202 22.83 2.10 4.83
N GLU A 203 23.44 1.31 5.72
CA GLU A 203 22.79 0.83 6.94
C GLU A 203 22.49 1.97 7.92
N ALA A 204 23.44 2.88 8.11
CA ALA A 204 23.20 4.07 8.94
C ALA A 204 22.07 4.94 8.40
N ALA A 205 22.00 5.13 7.08
CA ALA A 205 20.88 5.84 6.44
C ALA A 205 19.56 5.09 6.62
N ARG A 206 19.56 3.76 6.53
CA ARG A 206 18.39 2.91 6.80
C ARG A 206 17.88 3.06 8.23
N GLU A 207 18.76 3.05 9.21
CA GLU A 207 18.38 3.23 10.61
C GLU A 207 17.75 4.59 10.86
N ALA A 208 18.28 5.64 10.25
CA ALA A 208 17.69 6.98 10.32
C ALA A 208 16.28 7.01 9.69
N SER A 209 16.08 6.31 8.58
CA SER A 209 14.79 6.26 7.87
C SER A 209 13.76 5.30 8.49
N ASN A 210 14.16 4.37 9.35
CA ASN A 210 13.27 3.36 9.94
C ASN A 210 12.14 3.98 10.78
N ARG A 211 12.40 5.07 11.49
CA ARG A 211 11.35 5.78 12.26
C ARG A 211 10.31 6.37 11.35
N GLU A 212 10.73 6.97 10.25
CA GLU A 212 9.85 7.54 9.24
C GLU A 212 9.05 6.46 8.52
N ASN A 213 9.66 5.31 8.25
CA ASN A 213 8.99 4.16 7.64
C ASN A 213 7.89 3.58 8.54
N ASN A 214 8.13 3.49 9.85
CA ASN A 214 7.08 3.09 10.80
C ASN A 214 5.91 4.07 10.78
N ASN A 215 6.17 5.37 10.72
CA ASN A 215 5.12 6.38 10.60
C ASN A 215 4.33 6.22 9.30
N ARG A 216 5.00 5.95 8.18
CA ARG A 216 4.36 5.70 6.87
C ARG A 216 3.44 4.49 6.91
N THR A 217 3.87 3.39 7.52
CA THR A 217 3.03 2.20 7.68
C THR A 217 1.76 2.53 8.45
N VAL A 218 1.87 3.33 9.51
CA VAL A 218 0.71 3.80 10.28
C VAL A 218 -0.19 4.69 9.42
N GLN A 219 0.37 5.63 8.66
CA GLN A 219 -0.38 6.51 7.78
C GLN A 219 -1.14 5.75 6.68
N ILE A 220 -0.49 4.75 6.04
CA ILE A 220 -1.16 3.87 5.08
C ILE A 220 -2.36 3.18 5.73
N GLN A 221 -2.18 2.65 6.93
CA GLN A 221 -3.27 2.00 7.66
C GLN A 221 -4.40 2.99 7.99
N ASP A 222 -4.09 4.24 8.32
CA ASP A 222 -5.08 5.27 8.59
C ASP A 222 -5.87 5.65 7.32
N VAL A 223 -5.20 5.74 6.18
CA VAL A 223 -5.89 5.90 4.87
C VAL A 223 -6.85 4.73 4.62
N VAL A 224 -6.39 3.48 4.81
CA VAL A 224 -7.24 2.29 4.62
C VAL A 224 -8.42 2.27 5.58
N ARG A 225 -8.26 2.71 6.83
CA ARG A 225 -9.33 2.87 7.81
C ARG A 225 -10.37 3.88 7.33
N CYS A 226 -9.93 5.05 6.86
CA CYS A 226 -10.83 6.07 6.32
C CYS A 226 -11.59 5.57 5.08
N ILE A 227 -10.91 4.88 4.16
CA ILE A 227 -11.53 4.26 2.99
C ILE A 227 -12.58 3.23 3.42
N THR A 228 -12.25 2.36 4.39
CA THR A 228 -13.16 1.33 4.90
C THR A 228 -14.44 1.92 5.48
N VAL A 229 -14.31 3.02 6.20
CA VAL A 229 -15.46 3.74 6.79
C VAL A 229 -16.35 4.37 5.73
N LEU A 230 -15.75 4.96 4.67
CA LEU A 230 -16.51 5.58 3.58
C LEU A 230 -17.16 4.55 2.65
N SER A 231 -16.46 3.46 2.37
CA SER A 231 -16.96 2.43 1.47
C SER A 231 -18.03 1.54 2.09
N GLU A 232 -18.08 1.47 3.43
CA GLU A 232 -18.92 0.51 4.18
C GLU A 232 -18.74 -0.96 3.71
N ARG A 233 -17.58 -1.24 3.10
CA ARG A 233 -17.24 -2.51 2.47
C ARG A 233 -15.81 -2.95 2.83
N PRO A 234 -15.49 -4.23 2.66
CA PRO A 234 -14.13 -4.70 2.85
C PRO A 234 -13.17 -4.04 1.87
N VAL A 235 -12.09 -3.47 2.40
CA VAL A 235 -10.94 -3.00 1.64
C VAL A 235 -9.74 -3.81 2.07
N ALA A 236 -8.91 -4.22 1.14
CA ALA A 236 -7.72 -5.02 1.42
C ALA A 236 -6.47 -4.41 0.79
N VAL A 237 -5.39 -4.43 1.56
CA VAL A 237 -4.02 -4.17 1.11
C VAL A 237 -3.48 -5.45 0.50
N LEU A 238 -3.01 -5.43 -0.74
CA LEU A 238 -2.52 -6.61 -1.44
C LEU A 238 -1.02 -6.84 -1.25
N GLY A 239 -0.28 -5.78 -0.98
CA GLY A 239 1.16 -5.80 -0.80
C GLY A 239 1.74 -4.41 -0.75
N ASN A 240 3.02 -4.30 -0.96
CA ASN A 240 3.70 -3.03 -1.14
C ASN A 240 4.97 -3.21 -1.98
N TRP A 241 5.38 -2.14 -2.64
CA TRP A 241 6.71 -2.01 -3.23
C TRP A 241 7.14 -0.55 -3.18
N ALA A 242 8.43 -0.34 -3.38
CA ALA A 242 8.99 0.98 -3.57
C ALA A 242 9.78 1.02 -4.88
N GLN A 243 9.79 2.19 -5.50
CA GLN A 243 10.59 2.49 -6.67
C GLN A 243 11.17 3.89 -6.55
N PHE A 244 12.20 4.17 -7.33
CA PHE A 244 12.78 5.50 -7.43
C PHE A 244 12.10 6.28 -8.57
N ASP A 245 12.06 7.60 -8.48
CA ASP A 245 11.63 8.47 -9.58
C ASP A 245 12.61 8.39 -10.76
N LYS A 246 13.90 8.15 -10.48
CA LYS A 246 14.93 7.95 -11.49
C LYS A 246 14.97 6.51 -11.99
N LYS A 247 14.74 6.33 -13.30
CA LYS A 247 14.73 5.00 -13.94
C LYS A 247 16.03 4.24 -13.69
N ILE A 248 17.18 4.91 -13.84
CA ILE A 248 18.49 4.30 -13.64
C ILE A 248 18.67 3.72 -12.22
N ALA A 249 18.14 4.41 -11.19
CA ALA A 249 18.17 3.93 -9.81
C ALA A 249 17.36 2.65 -9.63
N ASN A 250 16.19 2.55 -10.28
CA ASN A 250 15.37 1.33 -10.28
C ASN A 250 16.08 0.16 -10.95
N ASP A 251 16.71 0.42 -12.08
CA ASP A 251 17.36 -0.62 -12.87
C ASP A 251 18.60 -1.19 -12.16
N ILE A 252 19.31 -0.36 -11.37
CA ILE A 252 20.48 -0.76 -10.58
C ILE A 252 20.09 -1.47 -9.28
N SER A 253 18.96 -1.07 -8.65
CA SER A 253 18.57 -1.57 -7.33
C SER A 253 18.04 -2.99 -7.31
N GLY A 254 17.69 -3.56 -8.46
CA GLY A 254 16.89 -4.77 -8.45
C GLY A 254 15.51 -4.54 -7.82
N ARG A 255 14.47 -5.03 -8.44
CA ARG A 255 13.07 -4.72 -8.07
C ARG A 255 12.58 -5.62 -6.94
N GLY A 256 12.43 -5.06 -5.75
CA GLY A 256 11.82 -5.75 -4.61
C GLY A 256 10.33 -5.40 -4.45
N TYR A 257 9.51 -6.39 -4.14
CA TYR A 257 8.15 -6.20 -3.68
C TYR A 257 7.87 -7.14 -2.51
N SER A 258 6.96 -6.76 -1.62
CA SER A 258 6.50 -7.64 -0.56
C SER A 258 5.02 -7.95 -0.72
N TYR A 259 4.67 -9.22 -0.57
CA TYR A 259 3.28 -9.67 -0.48
C TYR A 259 2.85 -9.66 0.98
N ASN A 260 1.62 -9.29 1.22
CA ASN A 260 1.03 -9.43 2.54
C ASN A 260 0.25 -10.76 2.60
N GLY A 261 0.95 -11.85 2.90
CA GLY A 261 0.38 -13.20 2.91
C GLY A 261 -0.77 -13.42 3.89
N ALA A 262 -0.84 -12.64 4.99
CA ALA A 262 -1.96 -12.69 5.94
C ALA A 262 -3.27 -12.10 5.38
N LEU A 263 -3.23 -11.51 4.19
CA LEU A 263 -4.34 -10.78 3.59
C LEU A 263 -5.06 -11.54 2.50
N PHE A 264 -4.65 -12.78 2.18
CA PHE A 264 -5.25 -13.53 1.09
C PHE A 264 -6.76 -13.69 1.25
N GLU A 265 -7.23 -14.07 2.43
CA GLU A 265 -8.67 -14.16 2.72
C GLU A 265 -9.38 -12.79 2.63
N ASN A 266 -8.72 -11.74 3.05
CA ASN A 266 -9.24 -10.37 3.02
C ASN A 266 -9.28 -9.81 1.59
N ALA A 267 -8.24 -10.11 0.79
CA ALA A 267 -8.15 -9.74 -0.61
C ALA A 267 -9.26 -10.39 -1.44
N VAL A 268 -9.51 -11.68 -1.23
CA VAL A 268 -10.56 -12.45 -1.87
C VAL A 268 -11.95 -11.83 -1.66
N ARG A 269 -12.24 -11.29 -0.48
CA ARG A 269 -13.52 -10.66 -0.18
C ARG A 269 -13.66 -9.27 -0.76
N ALA A 270 -12.61 -8.48 -0.68
CA ALA A 270 -12.58 -7.16 -1.30
C ALA A 270 -12.73 -7.25 -2.83
N ALA A 271 -12.15 -8.29 -3.44
CA ALA A 271 -12.18 -8.50 -4.88
C ALA A 271 -13.48 -9.13 -5.41
N SER A 272 -14.20 -9.89 -4.58
CA SER A 272 -15.48 -10.52 -4.98
C SER A 272 -16.62 -9.54 -5.13
N SER A 273 -16.46 -8.29 -4.69
CA SER A 273 -17.43 -7.21 -4.86
C SER A 273 -16.92 -6.19 -5.89
N LYS A 274 -17.85 -5.61 -6.68
CA LYS A 274 -17.50 -4.46 -7.53
C LYS A 274 -16.84 -3.40 -6.65
N PRO A 275 -15.67 -2.85 -7.03
CA PRO A 275 -14.99 -1.84 -6.23
C PRO A 275 -15.90 -0.62 -6.04
N MET A 276 -15.85 -0.04 -4.84
CA MET A 276 -16.57 1.19 -4.53
C MET A 276 -15.83 2.36 -5.15
N ALA A 277 -16.53 3.14 -5.98
CA ALA A 277 -16.02 4.43 -6.43
C ALA A 277 -16.12 5.43 -5.28
N LEU A 278 -14.98 5.97 -4.86
CA LEU A 278 -14.90 6.97 -3.80
C LEU A 278 -14.85 8.37 -4.43
N GLU A 279 -15.51 9.30 -3.77
CA GLU A 279 -15.40 10.71 -4.07
C GLU A 279 -14.13 11.27 -3.44
N GLY A 280 -13.22 11.85 -4.28
CA GLY A 280 -11.89 12.27 -3.85
C GLY A 280 -11.92 13.31 -2.72
N GLU A 281 -12.78 14.31 -2.82
CA GLU A 281 -12.91 15.34 -1.78
C GLU A 281 -13.39 14.77 -0.43
N LEU A 282 -14.26 13.77 -0.46
CA LEU A 282 -14.75 13.14 0.77
C LEU A 282 -13.66 12.39 1.50
N ILE A 283 -12.85 11.59 0.78
CA ILE A 283 -11.76 10.85 1.42
C ILE A 283 -10.67 11.78 1.93
N ALA A 284 -10.28 12.79 1.16
CA ALA A 284 -9.29 13.77 1.60
C ALA A 284 -9.76 14.51 2.86
N ARG A 285 -10.98 15.02 2.86
CA ARG A 285 -11.58 15.71 4.01
C ARG A 285 -11.67 14.79 5.24
N LEU A 286 -12.08 13.53 5.06
CA LEU A 286 -12.17 12.58 6.18
C LEU A 286 -10.80 12.28 6.76
N PHE A 287 -9.80 12.06 5.90
CA PHE A 287 -8.44 11.80 6.32
C PHE A 287 -7.83 12.99 7.08
N HIS A 288 -7.97 14.22 6.57
CA HIS A 288 -7.51 15.42 7.27
C HIS A 288 -8.16 15.57 8.66
N ARG A 289 -9.49 15.38 8.75
CA ARG A 289 -10.18 15.41 10.03
C ARG A 289 -9.72 14.32 10.99
N PHE A 290 -9.41 13.14 10.46
CA PHE A 290 -8.86 12.06 11.28
C PHE A 290 -7.45 12.40 11.81
N GLU A 291 -6.63 13.10 11.03
CA GLU A 291 -5.31 13.55 11.45
C GLU A 291 -5.34 14.61 12.56
N GLU A 292 -6.42 15.40 12.69
CA GLU A 292 -6.62 16.43 13.73
C GLU A 292 -6.86 15.87 15.14
N PHE A 293 -7.21 14.58 15.28
CA PHE A 293 -7.42 13.98 16.59
C PHE A 293 -6.16 14.03 17.46
N LYS A 294 -6.34 14.28 18.77
CA LYS A 294 -5.26 14.09 19.74
C LYS A 294 -4.74 12.66 19.69
N PRO A 295 -3.43 12.42 19.87
CA PRO A 295 -2.85 11.07 19.71
C PRO A 295 -3.56 9.98 20.53
N SER A 296 -3.99 10.29 21.77
CA SER A 296 -4.72 9.33 22.61
C SER A 296 -6.09 8.98 22.04
N GLU A 297 -6.85 9.97 21.59
CA GLU A 297 -8.17 9.80 20.99
C GLU A 297 -8.07 9.12 19.63
N LYS A 298 -7.08 9.51 18.80
CA LYS A 298 -6.78 8.87 17.51
C LYS A 298 -6.57 7.36 17.67
N ASN A 299 -5.81 6.93 18.68
CA ASN A 299 -5.61 5.52 18.96
C ASN A 299 -6.91 4.79 19.31
N VAL A 300 -7.80 5.42 20.05
CA VAL A 300 -9.13 4.86 20.35
C VAL A 300 -9.94 4.68 19.07
N VAL A 301 -9.97 5.72 18.22
CA VAL A 301 -10.67 5.64 16.91
C VAL A 301 -10.06 4.55 16.05
N ARG A 302 -8.71 4.43 15.95
CA ARG A 302 -8.02 3.36 15.20
C ARG A 302 -8.47 1.97 15.63
N VAL A 303 -8.55 1.72 16.93
CA VAL A 303 -9.02 0.43 17.46
C VAL A 303 -10.44 0.12 16.97
N SER A 304 -11.35 1.09 17.04
CA SER A 304 -12.70 0.91 16.54
C SER A 304 -12.75 0.64 15.04
N LEU A 305 -12.00 1.41 14.23
CA LEU A 305 -11.98 1.25 12.77
C LEU A 305 -11.36 -0.10 12.35
N ASP A 306 -10.35 -0.58 13.06
CA ASP A 306 -9.77 -1.90 12.83
C ASP A 306 -10.79 -3.01 13.10
N ARG A 307 -11.56 -2.90 14.21
CA ARG A 307 -12.61 -3.84 14.53
C ARG A 307 -13.78 -3.78 13.54
N LEU A 308 -14.18 -2.58 13.10
CA LEU A 308 -15.16 -2.42 12.04
C LEU A 308 -14.68 -3.09 10.73
N GLY A 309 -13.43 -2.83 10.34
CA GLY A 309 -12.82 -3.47 9.17
C GLY A 309 -12.78 -5.00 9.29
N GLN A 310 -12.51 -5.55 10.49
CA GLN A 310 -12.60 -6.98 10.73
C GLN A 310 -14.03 -7.49 10.60
N ALA A 311 -15.01 -6.83 11.23
CA ALA A 311 -16.42 -7.19 11.13
C ALA A 311 -16.93 -7.23 9.68
N LEU A 312 -16.49 -6.27 8.84
CA LEU A 312 -16.80 -6.25 7.41
C LEU A 312 -16.25 -7.48 6.66
N ARG A 313 -15.08 -7.97 7.09
CA ARG A 313 -14.39 -9.12 6.48
C ARG A 313 -14.84 -10.48 7.01
N ARG A 314 -15.46 -10.57 8.20
CA ARG A 314 -15.87 -11.85 8.82
C ARG A 314 -16.99 -12.55 8.05
N GLN A 315 -16.83 -13.87 7.85
CA GLN A 315 -17.90 -14.75 7.33
C GLN A 315 -18.72 -15.31 8.48
N ASP A 316 -18.03 -15.71 9.51
CA ASP A 316 -18.68 -16.20 10.70
C ASP A 316 -19.42 -15.06 11.40
N ILE A 317 -20.71 -15.28 11.66
CA ILE A 317 -21.57 -14.27 12.26
C ILE A 317 -21.27 -14.04 13.73
N VAL A 318 -20.69 -15.04 14.43
CA VAL A 318 -20.30 -14.93 15.84
C VAL A 318 -19.10 -14.02 15.95
N ASP A 319 -18.06 -14.25 15.16
CA ASP A 319 -16.89 -13.39 15.08
C ASP A 319 -17.25 -11.96 14.64
N LYS A 320 -18.15 -11.82 13.66
CA LYS A 320 -18.65 -10.53 13.20
C LYS A 320 -19.34 -9.75 14.32
N ALA A 321 -20.18 -10.43 15.12
CA ALA A 321 -20.87 -9.81 16.26
C ALA A 321 -19.88 -9.34 17.33
N ILE A 322 -18.83 -10.10 17.59
CA ILE A 322 -17.80 -9.75 18.58
C ILE A 322 -17.02 -8.51 18.10
N ASP A 323 -16.48 -8.54 16.87
CA ASP A 323 -15.69 -7.43 16.36
C ASP A 323 -16.52 -6.14 16.23
N LEU A 324 -17.75 -6.22 15.74
CA LEU A 324 -18.68 -5.08 15.66
C LEU A 324 -19.04 -4.53 17.03
N GLY A 325 -19.31 -5.42 18.00
CA GLY A 325 -19.59 -5.00 19.37
C GLY A 325 -18.44 -4.23 19.99
N ILE A 326 -17.19 -4.70 19.81
CA ILE A 326 -16.01 -3.97 20.29
C ILE A 326 -15.88 -2.62 19.58
N ALA A 327 -16.10 -2.55 18.25
CA ALA A 327 -16.04 -1.29 17.51
C ALA A 327 -17.02 -0.25 18.08
N LEU A 328 -18.28 -0.64 18.31
CA LEU A 328 -19.31 0.22 18.88
C LEU A 328 -19.00 0.63 20.34
N GLU A 329 -18.56 -0.31 21.17
CA GLU A 329 -18.21 -0.03 22.57
C GLU A 329 -17.07 0.98 22.65
N VAL A 330 -16.01 0.81 21.84
CA VAL A 330 -14.84 1.71 21.83
C VAL A 330 -15.24 3.14 21.47
N LEU A 331 -16.14 3.35 20.51
CA LEU A 331 -16.59 4.67 20.13
C LEU A 331 -17.55 5.29 21.15
N LEU A 332 -18.58 4.52 21.54
CA LEU A 332 -19.72 5.06 22.26
C LEU A 332 -19.57 5.06 23.79
N LEU A 333 -18.65 4.24 24.32
CA LEU A 333 -18.37 4.15 25.75
C LEU A 333 -17.04 4.82 26.14
N HIS A 334 -16.40 5.53 25.20
CA HIS A 334 -15.23 6.34 25.51
C HIS A 334 -15.53 7.35 26.64
N GLY A 335 -14.60 7.50 27.58
CA GLY A 335 -14.73 8.43 28.70
C GLY A 335 -15.57 7.92 29.88
N ILE A 336 -16.16 6.72 29.81
CA ILE A 336 -16.85 6.13 30.97
C ILE A 336 -15.84 5.77 32.06
N GLY A 337 -16.07 6.30 33.28
CA GLY A 337 -15.26 6.01 34.45
C GLY A 337 -15.31 4.53 34.86
N LYS A 338 -14.24 4.05 35.56
CA LYS A 338 -14.16 2.66 36.01
C LYS A 338 -15.32 2.24 36.94
N ASN A 339 -15.89 3.18 37.65
CA ASN A 339 -16.98 2.96 38.61
C ASN A 339 -18.37 3.04 37.97
N ASP A 340 -18.48 3.48 36.71
CA ASP A 340 -19.75 3.77 36.02
C ASP A 340 -20.12 2.74 34.97
N ARG A 341 -19.74 1.47 35.18
CA ARG A 341 -19.93 0.40 34.20
C ARG A 341 -21.34 -0.21 34.19
N GLY A 342 -22.30 0.42 34.87
CA GLY A 342 -23.70 0.01 34.80
C GLY A 342 -24.34 0.35 33.47
N GLU A 343 -25.30 -0.47 33.01
CA GLU A 343 -26.19 -0.21 31.87
C GLU A 343 -25.48 0.08 30.52
N LEU A 344 -24.30 -0.53 30.28
CA LEU A 344 -23.51 -0.30 29.05
C LEU A 344 -24.33 -0.46 27.77
N ARG A 345 -25.24 -1.45 27.74
CA ARG A 345 -26.15 -1.67 26.62
C ARG A 345 -27.06 -0.46 26.36
N PHE A 346 -27.63 0.11 27.41
CA PHE A 346 -28.49 1.28 27.28
C PHE A 346 -27.67 2.52 26.90
N ARG A 347 -26.57 2.78 27.60
CA ARG A 347 -25.71 3.94 27.37
C ARG A 347 -25.17 3.97 25.94
N SER A 348 -24.61 2.87 25.43
CA SER A 348 -24.11 2.80 24.05
C SER A 348 -25.23 3.05 23.04
N SER A 349 -26.39 2.46 23.27
CA SER A 349 -27.52 2.58 22.35
C SER A 349 -28.09 4.00 22.32
N ILE A 350 -28.27 4.65 23.47
CA ILE A 350 -28.82 6.02 23.52
C ILE A 350 -27.79 7.03 22.96
N ARG A 351 -26.51 6.92 23.32
CA ARG A 351 -25.46 7.77 22.78
C ARG A 351 -25.37 7.69 21.27
N GLY A 352 -25.36 6.47 20.72
CA GLY A 352 -25.31 6.27 19.27
C GLY A 352 -26.53 6.80 18.53
N ALA A 353 -27.74 6.53 19.04
CA ALA A 353 -28.97 7.01 18.43
C ALA A 353 -29.10 8.54 18.47
N THR A 354 -28.74 9.17 19.59
CA THR A 354 -28.78 10.63 19.73
C THR A 354 -27.66 11.31 18.94
N PHE A 355 -26.47 10.73 18.93
CA PHE A 355 -25.33 11.24 18.16
C PHE A 355 -25.59 11.24 16.65
N LEU A 356 -26.16 10.17 16.10
CA LEU A 356 -26.53 10.15 14.69
C LEU A 356 -27.60 11.18 14.37
N GLY A 357 -28.52 11.41 15.29
CA GLY A 357 -29.61 12.37 15.11
C GLY A 357 -30.77 11.79 14.29
N GLY A 358 -31.47 12.67 13.59
CA GLY A 358 -32.70 12.36 12.88
C GLY A 358 -33.96 12.66 13.70
N ASP A 359 -35.13 12.35 13.14
CA ASP A 359 -36.39 12.49 13.84
C ASP A 359 -36.58 11.42 14.94
N ARG A 360 -37.67 11.53 15.71
CA ARG A 360 -37.92 10.58 16.82
C ARG A 360 -38.08 9.12 16.34
N PRO A 361 -38.80 8.80 15.27
CA PRO A 361 -38.88 7.45 14.71
C PRO A 361 -37.50 6.90 14.31
N GLU A 362 -36.68 7.67 13.63
CA GLU A 362 -35.33 7.25 13.20
C GLU A 362 -34.42 6.96 14.38
N ARG A 363 -34.41 7.84 15.39
CA ARG A 363 -33.64 7.63 16.63
C ARG A 363 -34.10 6.37 17.38
N LEU A 364 -35.42 6.11 17.45
CA LEU A 364 -35.94 4.90 18.08
C LEU A 364 -35.55 3.62 17.30
N LYS A 365 -35.53 3.68 15.96
CA LYS A 365 -35.05 2.58 15.11
C LYS A 365 -33.59 2.31 15.36
N THR A 366 -32.74 3.35 15.38
CA THR A 366 -31.31 3.23 15.66
C THR A 366 -31.05 2.70 17.06
N LEU A 367 -31.77 3.21 18.08
CA LEU A 367 -31.69 2.74 19.46
C LEU A 367 -31.97 1.24 19.56
N LYS A 368 -33.04 0.79 18.91
CA LYS A 368 -33.42 -0.63 18.92
C LYS A 368 -32.34 -1.47 18.25
N LEU A 369 -31.86 -1.07 17.07
CA LEU A 369 -30.85 -1.79 16.31
C LEU A 369 -29.54 -1.95 17.11
N LEU A 370 -29.08 -0.88 17.78
CA LEU A 370 -27.88 -0.93 18.62
C LEU A 370 -28.07 -1.83 19.84
N LYS A 371 -29.27 -1.86 20.46
CA LYS A 371 -29.58 -2.81 21.52
C LYS A 371 -29.55 -4.26 21.03
N ASP A 372 -30.16 -4.52 19.87
CA ASP A 372 -30.19 -5.86 19.28
C ASP A 372 -28.77 -6.33 18.91
N ALA A 373 -27.92 -5.44 18.36
CA ALA A 373 -26.52 -5.72 18.09
C ALA A 373 -25.71 -6.04 19.36
N TYR A 374 -25.92 -5.27 20.43
CA TYR A 374 -25.29 -5.53 21.73
C TYR A 374 -25.69 -6.91 22.29
N ASP A 375 -26.98 -7.28 22.20
CA ASP A 375 -27.49 -8.57 22.64
C ASP A 375 -26.87 -9.73 21.82
N LEU A 376 -26.72 -9.55 20.50
CA LEU A 376 -26.04 -10.53 19.66
C LEU A 376 -24.56 -10.69 20.06
N ARG A 377 -23.84 -9.58 20.31
CA ARG A 377 -22.45 -9.64 20.80
C ARG A 377 -22.38 -10.38 22.14
N SER A 378 -23.28 -10.09 23.06
CA SER A 378 -23.34 -10.77 24.35
C SER A 378 -23.56 -12.28 24.20
N LYS A 379 -24.55 -12.67 23.37
CA LYS A 379 -24.81 -14.09 23.04
C LYS A 379 -23.59 -14.73 22.38
N ALA A 380 -22.93 -14.06 21.42
CA ALA A 380 -21.73 -14.55 20.74
C ALA A 380 -20.62 -14.88 21.72
N VAL A 381 -20.33 -13.99 22.66
CA VAL A 381 -19.28 -14.18 23.67
C VAL A 381 -19.61 -15.30 24.67
N HIS A 382 -20.87 -15.40 25.13
CA HIS A 382 -21.24 -16.33 26.19
C HIS A 382 -21.61 -17.72 25.68
N SER A 383 -22.20 -17.84 24.49
CA SER A 383 -22.68 -19.13 23.98
C SER A 383 -21.92 -19.65 22.75
N GLY A 384 -21.17 -18.78 22.08
CA GLY A 384 -20.51 -19.14 20.83
C GLY A 384 -21.47 -19.45 19.66
N VAL A 385 -22.76 -19.19 19.80
CA VAL A 385 -23.77 -19.53 18.80
C VAL A 385 -24.81 -18.41 18.70
N LEU A 386 -25.12 -18.00 17.45
CA LEU A 386 -26.21 -17.09 17.13
C LEU A 386 -27.28 -17.84 16.35
N LYS A 387 -28.42 -18.17 17.02
CA LYS A 387 -29.55 -18.85 16.42
C LYS A 387 -30.56 -17.84 15.86
N GLU A 388 -31.20 -18.18 14.77
CA GLU A 388 -32.37 -17.45 14.28
C GLU A 388 -33.51 -17.55 15.29
N GLU A 389 -34.10 -16.40 15.60
CA GLU A 389 -35.27 -16.35 16.46
C GLU A 389 -36.53 -16.48 15.59
N LYS A 390 -37.57 -17.13 16.13
CA LYS A 390 -38.85 -17.32 15.40
C LYS A 390 -39.58 -16.01 15.08
N LYS A 391 -39.22 -14.92 15.76
CA LYS A 391 -39.82 -13.59 15.56
C LYS A 391 -38.71 -12.54 15.53
N GLY A 392 -38.68 -11.73 14.47
CA GLY A 392 -37.72 -10.64 14.29
C GLY A 392 -36.81 -10.85 13.08
N PRO A 393 -35.97 -9.86 12.76
CA PRO A 393 -34.99 -9.99 11.69
C PRO A 393 -33.89 -11.00 12.08
N PRO A 394 -33.34 -11.72 11.08
CA PRO A 394 -32.29 -12.71 11.34
C PRO A 394 -31.01 -12.01 11.85
N PRO A 395 -30.18 -12.68 12.68
CA PRO A 395 -28.94 -12.11 13.24
C PRO A 395 -28.03 -11.49 12.19
N LYS A 396 -27.94 -12.11 11.00
CA LYS A 396 -27.15 -11.60 9.88
C LYS A 396 -27.58 -10.20 9.46
N GLN A 397 -28.88 -9.96 9.29
CA GLN A 397 -29.44 -8.67 8.90
C GLN A 397 -29.19 -7.60 9.98
N ILE A 398 -29.39 -7.95 11.26
CA ILE A 398 -29.11 -7.03 12.38
C ILE A 398 -27.65 -6.60 12.35
N LEU A 399 -26.72 -7.53 12.14
CA LEU A 399 -25.27 -7.23 12.11
C LEU A 399 -24.87 -6.42 10.87
N GLU A 400 -25.49 -6.66 9.72
CA GLU A 400 -25.27 -5.85 8.51
C GLU A 400 -25.73 -4.40 8.73
N ASP A 401 -26.96 -4.22 9.20
CA ASP A 401 -27.51 -2.88 9.49
C ASP A 401 -26.72 -2.16 10.58
N ALA A 402 -26.32 -2.87 11.63
CA ALA A 402 -25.51 -2.29 12.71
C ALA A 402 -24.07 -1.96 12.27
N THR A 403 -23.50 -2.70 11.30
CA THR A 403 -22.23 -2.38 10.70
C THR A 403 -22.28 -1.04 9.96
N ASN A 404 -23.33 -0.80 9.18
CA ASN A 404 -23.55 0.49 8.50
C ASN A 404 -23.77 1.63 9.50
N ILE A 405 -24.51 1.39 10.58
CA ILE A 405 -24.65 2.38 11.67
C ILE A 405 -23.32 2.67 12.34
N CYS A 406 -22.49 1.66 12.60
CA CYS A 406 -21.15 1.85 13.16
C CYS A 406 -20.27 2.71 12.24
N ALA A 407 -20.27 2.45 10.94
CA ALA A 407 -19.53 3.25 9.95
C ALA A 407 -20.01 4.73 9.97
N ARG A 408 -21.31 4.97 9.97
CA ARG A 408 -21.90 6.32 10.05
C ARG A 408 -21.55 7.06 11.35
N ILE A 409 -21.52 6.36 12.49
CA ILE A 409 -21.07 6.92 13.77
C ILE A 409 -19.60 7.31 13.66
N ALA A 410 -18.76 6.42 13.13
CA ALA A 410 -17.33 6.68 12.94
C ALA A 410 -17.10 7.88 12.01
N GLN A 411 -17.78 7.94 10.85
CA GLN A 411 -17.70 9.08 9.93
C GLN A 411 -18.05 10.40 10.64
N LYS A 412 -19.18 10.43 11.34
CA LYS A 412 -19.63 11.64 12.03
C LYS A 412 -18.65 12.05 13.14
N LEU A 413 -18.08 11.08 13.86
CA LEU A 413 -17.07 11.35 14.90
C LEU A 413 -15.78 11.91 14.27
N ILE A 414 -15.32 11.33 13.16
CA ILE A 414 -14.13 11.82 12.45
C ILE A 414 -14.37 13.24 11.91
N HIS A 415 -15.51 13.52 11.32
CA HIS A 415 -15.85 14.86 10.87
C HIS A 415 -15.91 15.89 12.02
N ARG A 416 -16.27 15.45 13.21
CA ARG A 416 -16.21 16.30 14.41
C ARG A 416 -14.76 16.58 14.85
N GLY A 417 -13.82 15.65 14.66
CA GLY A 417 -12.39 15.79 15.01
C GLY A 417 -12.08 15.60 16.50
N SER A 418 -13.06 15.22 17.32
CA SER A 418 -12.88 14.96 18.76
C SER A 418 -14.04 14.15 19.33
N PHE A 419 -13.79 13.44 20.44
CA PHE A 419 -14.88 12.82 21.19
C PHE A 419 -15.76 13.88 21.85
N PRO A 420 -17.08 13.71 21.84
CA PRO A 420 -18.00 14.59 22.55
C PRO A 420 -17.97 14.31 24.06
N ASP A 421 -18.48 15.25 24.86
CA ASP A 421 -19.00 14.93 26.18
C ASP A 421 -20.30 14.12 25.99
N TRP A 422 -20.15 12.79 25.97
CA TRP A 422 -21.26 11.91 25.69
C TRP A 422 -22.48 12.09 26.57
N ASP A 423 -22.28 12.31 27.86
CA ASP A 423 -23.37 12.40 28.81
C ASP A 423 -23.98 13.83 28.82
N GLY A 424 -23.15 14.87 28.80
CA GLY A 424 -23.63 16.24 28.74
C GLY A 424 -24.34 16.57 27.43
N GLU A 425 -23.74 16.21 26.29
CA GLU A 425 -24.27 16.59 24.99
C GLU A 425 -25.40 15.67 24.48
N TYR A 426 -25.34 14.37 24.78
CA TYR A 426 -26.19 13.37 24.10
C TYR A 426 -27.09 12.54 25.00
N VAL A 427 -26.97 12.60 26.29
CA VAL A 427 -27.84 11.90 27.24
C VAL A 427 -28.72 12.87 28.02
N ILE A 428 -28.12 13.95 28.56
CA ILE A 428 -28.85 14.94 29.40
C ILE A 428 -29.52 16.02 28.54
N GLY A 429 -29.05 16.17 27.27
CA GLY A 429 -29.71 17.05 26.33
C GLY A 429 -29.20 18.49 26.39
N GLY A 430 -27.91 18.68 26.26
CA GLY A 430 -27.36 19.96 25.82
C GLY A 430 -27.85 20.27 24.41
N GLN A 431 -28.38 21.43 24.16
CA GLN A 431 -28.88 21.94 22.88
C GLN A 431 -27.81 21.99 21.81
#